data_649f7dcb0789560aa13fe9c9f17c0b9f
#
_entry.id   649f7dcb0789560aa13fe9c9f17c0b9f
#
_cell.length_a   1.000
_cell.length_b   1.000
_cell.length_c   1.000
_cell.angle_alpha   90.00
_cell.angle_beta   90.00
_cell.angle_gamma   90.00
#
_symmetry.space_group_name_H-M   'P 1'
#
loop_
_entity.id
_entity.type
_entity.pdbx_description
1 polymer ?
#
loop_
_entity_poly.entity_id
_entity_poly.type
_entity_poly.pdbx_seq_one_letter_code
_entity_poly.pdbx_strand_id
1 'polypeptide(L)'
;NTNFKIFRFFSVSAGATYNETWVMNTINKDFSSIENQVVVTDVNGFETYRTYNFNAGIGTTLYGTFEFGEDKKIQAIRHVMRPNISYGYTPSFDQYFESYALDATGINFSDYSKFENGLFGSPSNSLSNRMNFSLSNTFEAKVRDEESKKGEAKKVMLLNNLNFGVGYNIAADSLKWSEISVSGGTQLLKQKMNVNFAATLDAFAIDNAGRRIDRL
;
A
#
# COMPACT_ATOMS: atom_id res chain seq x y z
N ASN A 1 2.70 11.31 14.35
CA ASN A 1 2.58 9.84 14.45
C ASN A 1 2.75 9.41 15.90
N THR A 2 1.88 8.53 16.36
CA THR A 2 1.89 7.95 17.70
C THR A 2 1.94 6.43 17.60
N ASN A 3 2.77 5.82 18.46
CA ASN A 3 2.89 4.37 18.55
C ASN A 3 2.64 3.96 20.00
N PHE A 4 1.79 2.99 20.23
CA PHE A 4 1.50 2.45 21.57
C PHE A 4 1.18 0.96 21.50
N LYS A 5 1.21 0.31 22.67
CA LYS A 5 0.88 -1.11 22.78
C LYS A 5 -0.46 -1.30 23.48
N ILE A 6 -1.31 -2.13 22.88
CA ILE A 6 -2.56 -2.59 23.50
C ILE A 6 -2.37 -4.02 23.98
N PHE A 7 -2.83 -4.35 25.19
CA PHE A 7 -2.74 -5.68 25.81
C PHE A 7 -1.33 -6.29 25.75
N ARG A 8 -0.28 -5.47 25.74
CA ARG A 8 1.13 -5.85 25.62
C ARG A 8 1.55 -6.53 24.31
N PHE A 9 0.62 -7.07 23.55
CA PHE A 9 0.90 -7.90 22.37
C PHE A 9 0.65 -7.19 21.06
N PHE A 10 -0.25 -6.21 21.00
CA PHE A 10 -0.56 -5.48 19.81
C PHE A 10 0.18 -4.14 19.77
N SER A 11 0.91 -3.93 18.69
CA SER A 11 1.50 -2.65 18.37
C SER A 11 0.53 -1.88 17.49
N VAL A 12 0.11 -0.71 17.94
CA VAL A 12 -0.81 0.17 17.23
C VAL A 12 -0.05 1.44 16.84
N SER A 13 -0.22 1.86 15.61
CA SER A 13 0.27 3.13 15.10
C SER A 13 -0.90 3.96 14.59
N ALA A 14 -0.86 5.26 14.81
CA ALA A 14 -1.79 6.21 14.23
C ALA A 14 -1.03 7.46 13.83
N GLY A 15 -1.43 8.05 12.73
CA GLY A 15 -0.81 9.25 12.20
C GLY A 15 -1.78 10.10 11.42
N ALA A 16 -1.51 11.38 11.41
CA ALA A 16 -2.11 12.35 10.51
C ALA A 16 -0.99 13.20 9.91
N THR A 17 -1.16 13.53 8.65
CA THR A 17 -0.30 14.49 7.97
C THR A 17 -1.18 15.65 7.52
N TYR A 18 -0.71 16.86 7.71
CA TYR A 18 -1.33 18.07 7.22
C TYR A 18 -0.27 18.87 6.48
N ASN A 19 -0.60 19.31 5.28
CA ASN A 19 0.25 20.16 4.48
C ASN A 19 -0.54 21.40 4.03
N GLU A 20 0.09 22.54 4.09
CA GLU A 20 -0.42 23.78 3.53
C GLU A 20 0.61 24.30 2.52
N THR A 21 0.15 24.55 1.30
CA THR A 21 0.99 25.07 0.23
C THR A 21 0.52 26.47 -0.12
N TRP A 22 1.44 27.40 -0.17
CA TRP A 22 1.23 28.80 -0.51
C TRP A 22 1.81 29.08 -1.87
N VAL A 23 1.02 29.73 -2.72
CA VAL A 23 1.43 30.10 -4.06
C VAL A 23 1.09 31.57 -4.33
N MET A 24 1.81 32.19 -5.24
CA MET A 24 1.61 33.58 -5.64
C MET A 24 1.00 33.70 -7.03
N ASN A 25 0.72 32.57 -7.66
CA ASN A 25 0.16 32.51 -8.99
C ASN A 25 -0.66 31.23 -9.13
N THR A 26 -1.78 31.36 -9.80
CA THR A 26 -2.69 30.28 -10.18
C THR A 26 -3.09 30.46 -11.62
N ILE A 27 -3.93 29.57 -12.16
CA ILE A 27 -4.46 29.69 -13.51
C ILE A 27 -5.98 29.70 -13.51
N ASN A 28 -6.54 30.32 -14.54
CA ASN A 28 -7.94 30.19 -14.93
C ASN A 28 -8.01 29.59 -16.33
N LYS A 29 -8.96 28.67 -16.56
CA LYS A 29 -9.24 28.08 -17.89
C LYS A 29 -10.67 28.42 -18.31
N ASP A 30 -10.80 28.97 -19.49
CA ASP A 30 -12.09 29.28 -20.12
C ASP A 30 -12.05 28.94 -21.60
N PHE A 31 -13.20 28.62 -22.18
CA PHE A 31 -13.33 28.47 -23.64
C PHE A 31 -13.61 29.82 -24.31
N SER A 32 -12.70 30.23 -25.17
CA SER A 32 -12.88 31.44 -25.99
C SER A 32 -13.64 31.11 -27.28
N SER A 33 -14.86 31.59 -27.39
CA SER A 33 -15.65 31.45 -28.64
C SER A 33 -15.06 32.23 -29.80
N ILE A 34 -14.24 33.25 -29.54
CA ILE A 34 -13.58 34.07 -30.56
C ILE A 34 -12.41 33.30 -31.16
N GLU A 35 -11.60 32.66 -30.31
CA GLU A 35 -10.41 31.90 -30.74
C GLU A 35 -10.72 30.44 -31.02
N ASN A 36 -11.93 30.00 -30.68
CA ASN A 36 -12.43 28.62 -30.79
C ASN A 36 -11.47 27.61 -30.14
N GLN A 37 -10.95 27.99 -28.98
CA GLN A 37 -10.02 27.15 -28.17
C GLN A 37 -10.12 27.47 -26.70
N VAL A 38 -9.58 26.55 -25.87
CA VAL A 38 -9.42 26.78 -24.43
C VAL A 38 -8.27 27.77 -24.22
N VAL A 39 -8.55 28.84 -23.49
CA VAL A 39 -7.56 29.83 -23.09
C VAL A 39 -7.18 29.61 -21.63
N VAL A 40 -5.90 29.58 -21.36
CA VAL A 40 -5.34 29.50 -20.00
C VAL A 40 -4.77 30.87 -19.66
N THR A 41 -5.24 31.44 -18.57
CA THR A 41 -4.81 32.76 -18.10
C THR A 41 -4.13 32.63 -16.75
N ASP A 42 -2.94 33.22 -16.62
CA ASP A 42 -2.26 33.32 -15.33
C ASP A 42 -2.95 34.33 -14.42
N VAL A 43 -3.20 33.91 -13.18
CA VAL A 43 -3.80 34.75 -12.14
C VAL A 43 -2.77 34.98 -11.04
N ASN A 44 -2.26 36.20 -10.99
CA ASN A 44 -1.32 36.60 -9.95
C ASN A 44 -2.06 36.95 -8.67
N GLY A 45 -1.63 36.41 -7.55
CA GLY A 45 -2.20 36.65 -6.23
C GLY A 45 -1.80 35.58 -5.24
N PHE A 46 -1.94 35.89 -3.95
CA PHE A 46 -1.69 34.91 -2.89
C PHE A 46 -2.87 33.96 -2.78
N GLU A 47 -2.59 32.66 -2.94
CA GLU A 47 -3.54 31.58 -2.80
C GLU A 47 -2.96 30.43 -2.00
N THR A 48 -3.82 29.63 -1.37
CA THR A 48 -3.38 28.50 -0.58
C THR A 48 -4.24 27.27 -0.85
N TYR A 49 -3.62 26.10 -0.74
CA TYR A 49 -4.37 24.86 -0.62
C TYR A 49 -3.84 24.00 0.54
N ARG A 50 -4.75 23.22 1.09
CA ARG A 50 -4.49 22.38 2.27
C ARG A 50 -4.84 20.96 1.95
N THR A 51 -3.94 20.06 2.26
CA THR A 51 -4.15 18.61 2.11
C THR A 51 -3.87 17.92 3.43
N TYR A 52 -4.60 16.85 3.68
CA TYR A 52 -4.40 16.03 4.87
C TYR A 52 -4.73 14.57 4.60
N ASN A 53 -4.11 13.71 5.36
CA ASN A 53 -4.40 12.28 5.36
C ASN A 53 -4.33 11.72 6.76
N PHE A 54 -4.99 10.60 6.96
CA PHE A 54 -4.96 9.82 8.19
C PHE A 54 -4.50 8.40 7.88
N ASN A 55 -3.72 7.85 8.79
CA ASN A 55 -3.30 6.45 8.72
C ASN A 55 -3.37 5.81 10.10
N ALA A 56 -3.69 4.53 10.14
CA ALA A 56 -3.67 3.73 11.35
C ALA A 56 -3.19 2.32 11.00
N GLY A 57 -2.57 1.66 11.96
CA GLY A 57 -2.12 0.29 11.77
C GLY A 57 -2.14 -0.47 13.09
N ILE A 58 -2.40 -1.76 13.01
CA ILE A 58 -2.32 -2.69 14.12
C ILE A 58 -1.61 -3.95 13.68
N GLY A 59 -0.65 -4.39 14.47
CA GLY A 59 0.08 -5.61 14.19
C GLY A 59 0.53 -6.31 15.47
N THR A 60 0.88 -7.58 15.33
CA THR A 60 1.43 -8.37 16.43
C THR A 60 2.49 -9.34 15.92
N THR A 61 3.17 -10.00 16.81
CA THR A 61 4.08 -11.10 16.48
C THR A 61 3.68 -12.34 17.25
N LEU A 62 3.43 -13.41 16.51
CA LEU A 62 3.08 -14.73 17.04
C LEU A 62 4.25 -15.67 16.82
N TYR A 63 4.50 -16.52 17.79
CA TYR A 63 5.57 -17.51 17.77
C TYR A 63 4.98 -18.91 17.94
N GLY A 64 5.36 -19.80 17.07
CA GLY A 64 5.09 -21.23 17.17
C GLY A 64 6.38 -22.02 17.10
N THR A 65 6.50 -23.09 17.88
CA THR A 65 7.61 -24.04 17.81
C THR A 65 7.04 -25.43 17.69
N PHE A 66 7.50 -26.16 16.68
CA PHE A 66 7.17 -27.56 16.46
C PHE A 66 8.42 -28.39 16.80
N GLU A 67 8.34 -29.23 17.79
CA GLU A 67 9.45 -30.07 18.26
C GLU A 67 9.32 -31.50 17.73
N PHE A 68 10.41 -32.07 17.21
CA PHE A 68 10.45 -33.40 16.62
C PHE A 68 11.29 -34.38 17.43
N GLY A 69 12.05 -33.91 18.41
CA GLY A 69 12.91 -34.67 19.26
C GLY A 69 14.40 -34.43 19.00
N GLU A 70 15.22 -34.62 20.06
CA GLU A 70 16.65 -34.33 20.02
C GLU A 70 17.45 -35.35 19.17
N ASP A 71 16.90 -36.54 18.98
CA ASP A 71 17.48 -37.63 18.18
C ASP A 71 17.34 -37.38 16.67
N LYS A 72 16.46 -36.46 16.24
CA LYS A 72 16.20 -36.18 14.84
C LYS A 72 17.20 -35.18 14.27
N LYS A 73 17.40 -35.25 12.93
CA LYS A 73 18.24 -34.31 12.21
C LYS A 73 17.67 -32.89 12.32
N ILE A 74 16.36 -32.73 12.16
CA ILE A 74 15.61 -31.50 12.45
C ILE A 74 14.99 -31.70 13.82
N GLN A 75 15.46 -30.96 14.83
CA GLN A 75 15.01 -31.09 16.21
C GLN A 75 13.75 -30.25 16.47
N ALA A 76 13.70 -29.07 15.87
CA ALA A 76 12.53 -28.17 15.95
C ALA A 76 12.46 -27.24 14.78
N ILE A 77 11.23 -26.77 14.47
CA ILE A 77 10.98 -25.66 13.54
C ILE A 77 10.28 -24.55 14.31
N ARG A 78 10.87 -23.38 14.30
CA ARG A 78 10.30 -22.14 14.83
C ARG A 78 9.64 -21.37 13.68
N HIS A 79 8.37 -21.07 13.85
CA HIS A 79 7.58 -20.20 12.95
C HIS A 79 7.30 -18.89 13.66
N VAL A 80 7.63 -17.80 13.01
CA VAL A 80 7.31 -16.43 13.45
C VAL A 80 6.36 -15.83 12.46
N MET A 81 5.15 -15.47 12.92
CA MET A 81 4.12 -14.79 12.13
C MET A 81 3.97 -13.34 12.57
N ARG A 82 3.86 -12.43 11.64
CA ARG A 82 3.61 -11.01 11.88
C ARG A 82 2.42 -10.53 11.04
N PRO A 83 1.19 -10.78 11.51
CA PRO A 83 0.01 -10.19 10.90
C PRO A 83 -0.01 -8.67 11.17
N ASN A 84 -0.44 -7.92 10.16
CA ASN A 84 -0.64 -6.49 10.25
C ASN A 84 -1.85 -6.07 9.43
N ILE A 85 -2.64 -5.15 9.98
CA ILE A 85 -3.73 -4.47 9.28
C ILE A 85 -3.39 -2.99 9.30
N SER A 86 -3.46 -2.33 8.15
CA SER A 86 -3.31 -0.89 8.05
C SER A 86 -4.49 -0.27 7.33
N TYR A 87 -4.83 0.93 7.75
CA TYR A 87 -5.89 1.76 7.19
C TYR A 87 -5.30 3.09 6.76
N GLY A 88 -5.71 3.56 5.59
CA GLY A 88 -5.34 4.86 5.05
C GLY A 88 -6.56 5.60 4.50
N TYR A 89 -6.65 6.87 4.83
CA TYR A 89 -7.70 7.75 4.37
C TYR A 89 -7.12 9.08 3.90
N THR A 90 -7.42 9.45 2.66
CA THR A 90 -7.15 10.77 2.09
C THR A 90 -8.43 11.24 1.44
N PRO A 91 -9.04 12.36 1.88
CA PRO A 91 -10.25 12.86 1.26
C PRO A 91 -9.99 13.36 -0.17
N SER A 92 -11.04 13.48 -0.94
CA SER A 92 -11.03 14.28 -2.15
C SER A 92 -10.89 15.76 -1.78
N PHE A 93 -10.12 16.51 -2.57
CA PHE A 93 -9.94 17.95 -2.41
C PHE A 93 -10.62 18.71 -3.55
N ASP A 94 -11.84 18.32 -3.90
CA ASP A 94 -12.63 18.86 -5.02
C ASP A 94 -12.82 20.37 -4.93
N GLN A 95 -12.77 20.95 -3.72
CA GLN A 95 -12.87 22.39 -3.52
C GLN A 95 -11.77 23.21 -4.21
N TYR A 96 -10.70 22.57 -4.69
CA TYR A 96 -9.61 23.18 -5.43
C TYR A 96 -9.68 22.92 -6.92
N PHE A 97 -10.79 22.35 -7.39
CA PHE A 97 -11.06 22.06 -8.78
C PHE A 97 -12.21 22.91 -9.30
N GLU A 98 -12.11 23.32 -10.52
CA GLU A 98 -13.11 24.06 -11.27
C GLU A 98 -13.34 23.37 -12.61
N SER A 99 -14.51 23.60 -13.20
CA SER A 99 -14.87 23.03 -14.51
C SER A 99 -14.90 24.12 -15.56
N TYR A 100 -14.41 23.83 -16.75
CA TYR A 100 -14.47 24.72 -17.92
C TYR A 100 -15.05 23.99 -19.12
N ALA A 101 -15.71 24.74 -20.03
CA ALA A 101 -16.22 24.20 -21.29
C ALA A 101 -15.08 23.84 -22.24
N LEU A 102 -15.18 22.68 -22.89
CA LEU A 102 -14.21 22.23 -23.90
C LEU A 102 -14.49 22.77 -25.28
N ASP A 103 -15.71 23.21 -25.53
CA ASP A 103 -16.17 23.68 -26.85
C ASP A 103 -17.25 24.76 -26.73
N ALA A 104 -17.59 25.37 -27.87
CA ALA A 104 -18.58 26.44 -27.97
C ALA A 104 -20.03 25.98 -27.66
N THR A 105 -20.30 24.67 -27.57
CA THR A 105 -21.65 24.17 -27.29
C THR A 105 -21.99 24.32 -25.80
N GLY A 106 -20.98 24.41 -24.94
CA GLY A 106 -21.18 24.46 -23.49
C GLY A 106 -21.81 23.18 -22.90
N ILE A 107 -21.67 22.06 -23.59
CA ILE A 107 -22.19 20.75 -23.15
C ILE A 107 -21.07 19.91 -22.56
N ASN A 108 -19.88 19.97 -23.14
CA ASN A 108 -18.73 19.20 -22.73
C ASN A 108 -17.86 20.02 -21.78
N PHE A 109 -17.61 19.47 -20.60
CA PHE A 109 -16.79 20.09 -19.56
C PHE A 109 -15.60 19.21 -19.19
N SER A 110 -14.54 19.83 -18.71
CA SER A 110 -13.40 19.17 -18.09
C SER A 110 -13.04 19.90 -16.83
N ASP A 111 -12.64 19.12 -15.82
CA ASP A 111 -12.18 19.67 -14.56
C ASP A 111 -10.68 19.97 -14.61
N TYR A 112 -10.29 21.01 -13.90
CA TYR A 112 -8.89 21.37 -13.70
C TYR A 112 -8.68 21.91 -12.30
N SER A 113 -7.44 21.84 -11.82
CA SER A 113 -7.07 22.54 -10.61
C SER A 113 -6.40 23.86 -10.95
N LYS A 114 -6.82 24.94 -10.29
CA LYS A 114 -6.16 26.25 -10.46
C LYS A 114 -4.67 26.25 -10.07
N PHE A 115 -4.20 25.17 -9.43
CA PHE A 115 -2.81 24.99 -9.00
C PHE A 115 -1.98 24.09 -9.93
N GLU A 116 -2.55 23.52 -11.00
CA GLU A 116 -1.91 22.44 -11.76
C GLU A 116 -0.61 22.86 -12.47
N ASN A 117 -0.48 24.13 -12.86
CA ASN A 117 0.73 24.67 -13.46
C ASN A 117 1.74 25.20 -12.41
N GLY A 118 1.40 25.12 -11.13
CA GLY A 118 2.28 25.58 -10.06
C GLY A 118 3.45 24.64 -9.79
N LEU A 119 4.50 25.18 -9.17
CA LEU A 119 5.73 24.45 -8.82
C LEU A 119 5.46 23.19 -7.97
N PHE A 120 4.44 23.23 -7.14
CA PHE A 120 4.12 22.16 -6.19
C PHE A 120 3.02 21.21 -6.69
N GLY A 121 2.51 21.43 -7.91
CA GLY A 121 1.39 20.69 -8.47
C GLY A 121 0.06 20.98 -7.78
N SER A 122 -0.93 20.16 -8.08
CA SER A 122 -2.28 20.28 -7.52
C SER A 122 -2.59 19.20 -6.48
N PRO A 123 -3.49 19.47 -5.52
CA PRO A 123 -4.06 18.44 -4.69
C PRO A 123 -4.86 17.42 -5.53
N SER A 124 -5.11 16.23 -4.97
CA SER A 124 -5.88 15.20 -5.67
C SER A 124 -7.38 15.42 -5.47
N ASN A 125 -8.19 15.27 -6.52
CA ASN A 125 -9.66 15.20 -6.43
C ASN A 125 -10.19 13.78 -6.24
N SER A 126 -9.33 12.83 -5.90
CA SER A 126 -9.74 11.43 -5.72
C SER A 126 -9.72 11.04 -4.24
N LEU A 127 -10.85 10.52 -3.76
CA LEU A 127 -10.96 9.90 -2.44
C LEU A 127 -10.13 8.61 -2.40
N SER A 128 -9.21 8.51 -1.43
CA SER A 128 -8.55 7.25 -1.09
C SER A 128 -9.01 6.79 0.29
N ASN A 129 -9.63 5.62 0.34
CA ASN A 129 -10.10 5.00 1.58
C ASN A 129 -9.83 3.49 1.48
N ARG A 130 -8.74 3.04 2.12
CA ARG A 130 -8.21 1.70 1.90
C ARG A 130 -7.79 1.02 3.19
N MET A 131 -8.02 -0.29 3.23
CA MET A 131 -7.43 -1.19 4.21
C MET A 131 -6.42 -2.11 3.51
N ASN A 132 -5.32 -2.42 4.18
CA ASN A 132 -4.37 -3.41 3.71
C ASN A 132 -4.14 -4.45 4.81
N PHE A 133 -4.16 -5.70 4.41
CA PHE A 133 -3.88 -6.86 5.25
C PHE A 133 -2.57 -7.45 4.80
N SER A 134 -1.65 -7.67 5.72
CA SER A 134 -0.38 -8.31 5.42
C SER A 134 -0.02 -9.35 6.48
N LEU A 135 0.62 -10.41 6.02
CA LEU A 135 1.12 -11.48 6.87
C LEU A 135 2.55 -11.80 6.46
N SER A 136 3.50 -11.53 7.33
CA SER A 136 4.91 -11.87 7.13
C SER A 136 5.27 -13.06 7.99
N ASN A 137 5.90 -14.07 7.39
CA ASN A 137 6.30 -15.30 8.03
C ASN A 137 7.80 -15.52 7.90
N THR A 138 8.39 -16.10 8.94
CA THR A 138 9.78 -16.53 8.97
C THR A 138 9.84 -17.96 9.54
N PHE A 139 10.60 -18.85 8.91
CA PHE A 139 10.79 -20.22 9.37
C PHE A 139 12.26 -20.50 9.64
N GLU A 140 12.57 -20.92 10.84
CA GLU A 140 13.90 -21.27 11.30
C GLU A 140 13.88 -22.71 11.82
N ALA A 141 14.82 -23.54 11.37
CA ALA A 141 15.00 -24.88 11.90
C ALA A 141 16.16 -24.94 12.89
N LYS A 142 15.96 -25.68 13.97
CA LYS A 142 17.02 -26.17 14.84
C LYS A 142 17.45 -27.55 14.34
N VAL A 143 18.67 -27.63 13.81
CA VAL A 143 19.21 -28.87 13.24
C VAL A 143 20.42 -29.36 14.04
N ARG A 144 20.58 -30.68 14.13
CA ARG A 144 21.77 -31.26 14.75
C ARG A 144 23.02 -30.84 13.95
N ASP A 145 24.04 -30.36 14.62
CA ASP A 145 25.32 -30.08 14.00
C ASP A 145 26.22 -31.31 14.07
N GLU A 146 26.36 -32.03 12.97
CA GLU A 146 27.20 -33.22 12.84
C GLU A 146 28.70 -32.88 12.91
N GLU A 147 29.07 -31.63 12.70
CA GLU A 147 30.47 -31.13 12.77
C GLU A 147 30.83 -30.74 14.23
N SER A 148 29.85 -30.60 15.13
CA SER A 148 30.06 -30.21 16.52
C SER A 148 30.49 -31.40 17.35
N LYS A 149 31.67 -31.35 17.99
CA LYS A 149 32.17 -32.37 18.92
C LYS A 149 31.30 -32.55 20.16
N LYS A 150 30.39 -31.61 20.45
CA LYS A 150 29.48 -31.62 21.59
C LYS A 150 28.04 -31.95 21.23
N GLY A 151 27.70 -32.24 19.95
CA GLY A 151 26.35 -32.49 19.49
C GLY A 151 25.44 -31.28 19.62
N GLU A 152 26.00 -30.06 19.63
CA GLU A 152 25.24 -28.83 19.73
C GLU A 152 24.39 -28.65 18.46
N ALA A 153 23.19 -28.06 18.66
CA ALA A 153 22.32 -27.77 17.55
C ALA A 153 22.62 -26.41 16.95
N LYS A 154 22.52 -26.33 15.63
CA LYS A 154 22.64 -25.06 14.88
C LYS A 154 21.30 -24.60 14.35
N LYS A 155 21.15 -23.29 14.18
CA LYS A 155 19.98 -22.65 13.59
C LYS A 155 20.20 -22.47 12.10
N VAL A 156 19.21 -22.89 11.31
CA VAL A 156 19.19 -22.75 9.85
C VAL A 156 17.92 -22.07 9.44
N MET A 157 18.02 -20.98 8.69
CA MET A 157 16.86 -20.33 8.11
C MET A 157 16.32 -21.20 6.96
N LEU A 158 15.06 -21.62 7.08
CA LEU A 158 14.36 -22.35 6.02
C LEU A 158 13.73 -21.37 5.03
N LEU A 159 13.04 -20.37 5.55
CA LEU A 159 12.50 -19.24 4.78
C LEU A 159 12.78 -17.96 5.56
N ASN A 160 13.55 -17.07 4.97
CA ASN A 160 13.86 -15.78 5.56
C ASN A 160 12.61 -14.90 5.62
N ASN A 161 11.78 -14.99 4.58
CA ASN A 161 10.49 -14.34 4.51
C ASN A 161 9.54 -15.15 3.62
N LEU A 162 8.26 -15.11 3.97
CA LEU A 162 7.11 -15.52 3.16
C LEU A 162 6.00 -14.54 3.49
N ASN A 163 5.71 -13.65 2.55
CA ASN A 163 4.80 -12.54 2.76
C ASN A 163 3.55 -12.73 1.91
N PHE A 164 2.41 -12.40 2.51
CA PHE A 164 1.12 -12.31 1.85
C PHE A 164 0.60 -10.89 2.05
N GLY A 165 -0.03 -10.34 1.02
CA GLY A 165 -0.62 -9.01 1.08
C GLY A 165 -1.88 -8.94 0.24
N VAL A 166 -2.92 -8.26 0.75
CA VAL A 166 -4.15 -7.96 0.03
C VAL A 166 -4.69 -6.61 0.50
N GLY A 167 -5.20 -5.83 -0.43
CA GLY A 167 -5.83 -4.54 -0.16
C GLY A 167 -7.35 -4.62 -0.35
N TYR A 168 -8.06 -3.78 0.39
CA TYR A 168 -9.49 -3.56 0.25
C TYR A 168 -9.76 -2.07 0.07
N ASN A 169 -10.30 -1.68 -1.09
CA ASN A 169 -10.65 -0.30 -1.40
C ASN A 169 -12.11 -0.03 -0.98
N ILE A 170 -12.26 0.68 0.13
CA ILE A 170 -13.58 1.00 0.70
C ILE A 170 -14.31 2.00 -0.21
N ALA A 171 -13.56 2.91 -0.86
CA ALA A 171 -14.10 3.95 -1.73
C ALA A 171 -14.54 3.44 -3.12
N ALA A 172 -14.16 2.23 -3.52
CA ALA A 172 -14.58 1.67 -4.80
C ALA A 172 -16.01 1.16 -4.74
N ASP A 173 -16.74 1.28 -5.84
CA ASP A 173 -18.11 0.74 -5.97
C ASP A 173 -18.11 -0.78 -6.22
N SER A 174 -17.13 -1.27 -6.98
CA SER A 174 -16.97 -2.68 -7.34
C SER A 174 -15.49 -3.09 -7.33
N LEU A 175 -15.20 -4.39 -7.42
CA LEU A 175 -13.85 -4.95 -7.41
C LEU A 175 -13.00 -4.41 -6.26
N LYS A 176 -13.59 -4.39 -5.06
CA LYS A 176 -13.01 -3.74 -3.87
C LYS A 176 -11.73 -4.40 -3.38
N TRP A 177 -11.56 -5.70 -3.59
CA TRP A 177 -10.36 -6.42 -3.24
C TRP A 177 -9.27 -6.25 -4.30
N SER A 178 -8.05 -6.06 -3.86
CA SER A 178 -6.88 -6.17 -4.75
C SER A 178 -6.56 -7.64 -5.02
N GLU A 179 -5.66 -7.85 -5.95
CA GLU A 179 -4.98 -9.14 -6.08
C GLU A 179 -4.23 -9.48 -4.79
N ILE A 180 -4.13 -10.78 -4.49
CA ILE A 180 -3.33 -11.28 -3.38
C ILE A 180 -1.89 -11.39 -3.85
N SER A 181 -0.99 -10.64 -3.25
CA SER A 181 0.43 -10.74 -3.49
C SER A 181 1.06 -11.79 -2.57
N VAL A 182 1.91 -12.63 -3.14
CA VAL A 182 2.72 -13.61 -2.40
C VAL A 182 4.17 -13.40 -2.79
N SER A 183 5.05 -13.27 -1.81
CA SER A 183 6.48 -13.19 -2.08
C SER A 183 7.25 -13.92 -0.99
N GLY A 184 8.40 -14.47 -1.37
CA GLY A 184 9.22 -15.17 -0.42
C GLY A 184 10.67 -15.26 -0.85
N GLY A 185 11.53 -15.59 0.11
CA GLY A 185 12.94 -15.76 -0.16
C GLY A 185 13.65 -16.55 0.92
N THR A 186 14.70 -17.23 0.50
CA THR A 186 15.59 -17.95 1.39
C THR A 186 17.03 -17.89 0.91
N GLN A 187 17.93 -18.17 1.84
CA GLN A 187 19.36 -18.30 1.59
C GLN A 187 19.80 -19.75 1.73
N LEU A 188 20.36 -20.29 0.69
CA LEU A 188 20.86 -21.66 0.62
C LEU A 188 22.40 -21.70 0.63
N LEU A 189 22.95 -22.92 0.81
CA LEU A 189 24.39 -23.19 0.72
C LEU A 189 25.26 -22.29 1.62
N LYS A 190 24.89 -22.18 2.91
CA LYS A 190 25.57 -21.31 3.90
C LYS A 190 25.58 -19.84 3.39
N GLN A 191 24.44 -19.34 2.92
CA GLN A 191 24.23 -17.97 2.42
C GLN A 191 24.93 -17.63 1.08
N LYS A 192 25.44 -18.62 0.38
CA LYS A 192 26.08 -18.41 -0.94
C LYS A 192 25.08 -18.29 -2.10
N MET A 193 23.83 -18.69 -1.90
CA MET A 193 22.81 -18.66 -2.92
C MET A 193 21.52 -18.07 -2.33
N ASN A 194 20.99 -17.03 -3.00
CA ASN A 194 19.69 -16.43 -2.68
C ASN A 194 18.65 -16.95 -3.67
N VAL A 195 17.52 -17.40 -3.15
CA VAL A 195 16.35 -17.80 -3.93
C VAL A 195 15.20 -16.88 -3.53
N ASN A 196 14.61 -16.20 -4.49
CA ASN A 196 13.45 -15.35 -4.29
C ASN A 196 12.36 -15.75 -5.29
N PHE A 197 11.12 -15.65 -4.84
CA PHE A 197 9.94 -15.88 -5.67
C PHE A 197 8.86 -14.85 -5.36
N ALA A 198 8.02 -14.58 -6.35
CA ALA A 198 6.82 -13.78 -6.21
C ALA A 198 5.72 -14.34 -7.09
N ALA A 199 4.48 -14.22 -6.63
CA ALA A 199 3.28 -14.60 -7.35
C ALA A 199 2.15 -13.62 -7.01
N THR A 200 1.24 -13.46 -7.93
CA THR A 200 0.02 -12.68 -7.76
C THR A 200 -1.17 -13.58 -8.08
N LEU A 201 -2.16 -13.56 -7.18
CA LEU A 201 -3.40 -14.34 -7.33
C LEU A 201 -4.55 -13.35 -7.44
N ASP A 202 -5.29 -13.43 -8.53
CA ASP A 202 -6.55 -12.74 -8.68
C ASP A 202 -7.68 -13.65 -8.18
N ALA A 203 -8.44 -13.17 -7.19
CA ALA A 203 -9.55 -13.92 -6.64
C ALA A 203 -10.86 -13.70 -7.39
N PHE A 204 -10.91 -12.71 -8.29
CA PHE A 204 -12.11 -12.41 -9.05
C PHE A 204 -12.30 -13.33 -10.26
N ALA A 205 -13.55 -13.66 -10.52
CA ALA A 205 -13.93 -14.36 -11.74
C ALA A 205 -13.70 -13.48 -12.98
N ILE A 206 -13.51 -14.15 -14.12
CA ILE A 206 -13.29 -13.48 -15.41
C ILE A 206 -14.49 -13.80 -16.32
N ASP A 207 -15.02 -12.80 -17.02
CA ASP A 207 -16.08 -12.96 -18.01
C ASP A 207 -15.54 -13.59 -19.32
N ASN A 208 -16.44 -13.89 -20.25
CA ASN A 208 -16.08 -14.47 -21.54
C ASN A 208 -15.21 -13.54 -22.41
N ALA A 209 -15.11 -12.26 -22.07
CA ALA A 209 -14.25 -11.29 -22.74
C ALA A 209 -12.90 -11.09 -22.02
N GLY A 210 -12.61 -11.87 -20.98
CA GLY A 210 -11.38 -11.76 -20.20
C GLY A 210 -11.35 -10.60 -19.21
N ARG A 211 -12.50 -9.99 -18.89
CA ARG A 211 -12.59 -8.88 -17.95
C ARG A 211 -12.97 -9.39 -16.56
N ARG A 212 -12.37 -8.80 -15.54
CA ARG A 212 -12.72 -9.11 -14.14
C ARG A 212 -14.16 -8.69 -13.85
N ILE A 213 -14.89 -9.55 -13.16
CA ILE A 213 -16.26 -9.28 -12.69
C ILE A 213 -16.28 -9.38 -11.15
N ASP A 214 -17.16 -8.62 -10.52
CA ASP A 214 -17.28 -8.53 -9.05
C ASP A 214 -17.93 -9.81 -8.49
N ARG A 215 -17.23 -10.91 -8.66
CA ARG A 215 -17.58 -12.24 -8.17
C ARG A 215 -16.31 -12.97 -7.75
N LEU A 216 -16.25 -13.37 -6.48
CA LEU A 216 -15.18 -14.19 -5.90
C LEU A 216 -15.39 -15.67 -6.16
#